data_93de2ef42e8b3ab383b12bd091df1081
#
_entry.id   93de2ef42e8b3ab383b12bd091df1081
#
_cell.length_a   1.000
_cell.length_b   1.000
_cell.length_c   1.000
_cell.angle_alpha   90.00
_cell.angle_beta   90.00
_cell.angle_gamma   90.00
#
_symmetry.space_group_name_H-M   'P 1'
#
loop_
_entity.id
_entity.type
_entity.pdbx_description
1 polymer ?
#
loop_
_entity_poly.entity_id
_entity_poly.type
_entity_poly.pdbx_seq_one_letter_code
_entity_poly.pdbx_strand_id
1 'polypeptide(L)'
;MTTVPHSRLFEAGGFMYLPAVFQYSGGVAAAQGFAMVRQRFSKPLPLAEAFAAVEQHLAAIGRPTSAFAHCELRSPAPFSEQGFVAFNRVYVQKLQSWGLFAGGDSQDNPVARTNVCPVYDPPAEPAMYAFSYTVPAGARLTGGFMVAGSGEASEKAGEAYRDRIVALHDNSPEGLVRKVDYVLETMRLRLAGLGFKWSDANSAQIYTVQNIGHLVGPMMAARGIAPAGLCWHYARPPVQGLDYEMDVHGAAAD
;
A
#
# COMPACT_ATOMS: atom_id res chain seq x y z
N MET A 1 7.58 -13.42 7.33
CA MET A 1 6.94 -14.37 6.37
C MET A 1 8.03 -15.08 5.62
N THR A 2 7.96 -16.39 5.50
CA THR A 2 8.95 -17.19 4.74
C THR A 2 8.36 -17.77 3.45
N THR A 3 7.05 -17.64 3.25
CA THR A 3 6.33 -18.25 2.13
C THR A 3 5.82 -17.17 1.19
N VAL A 4 5.99 -17.35 -0.12
CA VAL A 4 5.42 -16.47 -1.14
C VAL A 4 3.90 -16.59 -1.09
N PRO A 5 3.16 -15.48 -0.91
CA PRO A 5 1.70 -15.52 -0.91
C PRO A 5 1.17 -15.80 -2.31
N HIS A 6 -0.03 -16.39 -2.41
CA HIS A 6 -0.70 -16.66 -3.67
C HIS A 6 -1.72 -15.58 -3.99
N SER A 7 -1.66 -15.02 -5.19
CA SER A 7 -2.64 -14.05 -5.66
C SER A 7 -3.96 -14.73 -6.07
N ARG A 8 -5.05 -13.96 -5.99
CA ARG A 8 -6.40 -14.32 -6.45
C ARG A 8 -6.90 -13.32 -7.47
N LEU A 9 -7.75 -13.76 -8.38
CA LEU A 9 -8.39 -12.88 -9.35
C LEU A 9 -9.64 -12.23 -8.75
N PHE A 10 -9.75 -10.91 -8.91
CA PHE A 10 -10.99 -10.14 -8.71
C PHE A 10 -11.54 -9.72 -10.07
N GLU A 11 -12.40 -10.56 -10.65
CA GLU A 11 -12.88 -10.42 -12.03
C GLU A 11 -13.59 -9.09 -12.28
N ALA A 12 -14.49 -8.68 -11.36
CA ALA A 12 -15.24 -7.43 -11.47
C ALA A 12 -14.36 -6.18 -11.56
N GLY A 13 -13.16 -6.23 -11.00
CA GLY A 13 -12.18 -5.15 -11.04
C GLY A 13 -11.14 -5.27 -12.15
N GLY A 14 -10.97 -6.45 -12.72
CA GLY A 14 -9.91 -6.73 -13.70
C GLY A 14 -8.51 -6.73 -13.10
N PHE A 15 -8.35 -7.22 -11.86
CA PHE A 15 -7.04 -7.29 -11.21
C PHE A 15 -6.88 -8.54 -10.34
N MET A 16 -5.62 -8.93 -10.15
CA MET A 16 -5.16 -9.91 -9.17
C MET A 16 -4.87 -9.20 -7.84
N TYR A 17 -5.06 -9.88 -6.70
CA TYR A 17 -4.72 -9.35 -5.39
C TYR A 17 -4.10 -10.41 -4.48
N LEU A 18 -3.31 -9.98 -3.50
CA LEU A 18 -2.75 -10.84 -2.46
C LEU A 18 -3.61 -10.75 -1.20
N PRO A 19 -4.37 -11.79 -0.83
CA PRO A 19 -5.11 -11.79 0.43
C PRO A 19 -4.20 -11.51 1.63
N ALA A 20 -4.61 -10.60 2.52
CA ALA A 20 -3.85 -10.27 3.73
C ALA A 20 -4.78 -10.14 4.94
N VAL A 21 -5.35 -8.96 5.17
CA VAL A 21 -6.20 -8.65 6.32
C VAL A 21 -7.49 -7.96 5.86
N PHE A 22 -8.49 -7.82 6.74
CA PHE A 22 -9.75 -7.19 6.35
C PHE A 22 -9.59 -5.73 5.88
N GLN A 23 -8.56 -5.05 6.35
CA GLN A 23 -8.31 -3.64 6.05
C GLN A 23 -7.82 -3.40 4.62
N TYR A 24 -7.04 -4.34 4.06
CA TYR A 24 -6.41 -4.23 2.75
C TYR A 24 -5.81 -5.56 2.28
N SER A 25 -5.55 -5.67 0.99
CA SER A 25 -4.71 -6.74 0.42
C SER A 25 -3.23 -6.37 0.48
N GLY A 26 -2.36 -7.37 0.39
CA GLY A 26 -0.91 -7.17 0.37
C GLY A 26 -0.37 -6.50 -0.91
N GLY A 27 -1.18 -6.44 -1.95
CA GLY A 27 -0.86 -5.82 -3.22
C GLY A 27 -1.81 -6.28 -4.32
N VAL A 28 -1.79 -5.58 -5.44
CA VAL A 28 -2.64 -5.82 -6.61
C VAL A 28 -1.82 -5.75 -7.90
N ALA A 29 -2.26 -6.46 -8.93
CA ALA A 29 -1.70 -6.40 -10.27
C ALA A 29 -2.82 -6.42 -11.31
N ALA A 30 -2.67 -5.71 -12.41
CA ALA A 30 -3.63 -5.78 -13.50
C ALA A 30 -3.77 -7.22 -14.01
N ALA A 31 -4.99 -7.69 -14.19
CA ALA A 31 -5.27 -8.97 -14.81
C ALA A 31 -4.99 -8.92 -16.31
N GLN A 32 -4.93 -10.08 -16.96
CA GLN A 32 -4.77 -10.16 -18.42
C GLN A 32 -5.84 -9.34 -19.14
N GLY A 33 -5.43 -8.51 -20.08
CA GLY A 33 -6.33 -7.61 -20.81
C GLY A 33 -6.58 -6.26 -20.11
N PHE A 34 -5.92 -6.01 -18.98
CA PHE A 34 -6.01 -4.75 -18.25
C PHE A 34 -4.65 -4.11 -18.04
N ALA A 35 -4.67 -2.82 -17.68
CA ALA A 35 -3.53 -2.04 -17.23
C ALA A 35 -3.86 -1.34 -15.90
N MET A 36 -2.85 -1.17 -15.05
CA MET A 36 -2.94 -0.45 -13.79
C MET A 36 -2.53 1.01 -14.01
N VAL A 37 -3.43 1.93 -13.67
CA VAL A 37 -3.20 3.38 -13.72
C VAL A 37 -3.21 3.91 -12.30
N ARG A 38 -2.23 4.76 -11.98
CA ARG A 38 -2.18 5.51 -10.72
C ARG A 38 -2.53 6.97 -10.99
N GLN A 39 -3.42 7.54 -10.20
CA GLN A 39 -3.85 8.92 -10.27
C GLN A 39 -3.58 9.61 -8.93
N ARG A 40 -2.81 10.71 -8.95
CA ARG A 40 -2.56 11.52 -7.77
C ARG A 40 -3.46 12.75 -7.76
N PHE A 41 -4.02 13.09 -6.59
CA PHE A 41 -4.66 14.39 -6.39
C PHE A 41 -3.60 15.50 -6.29
N SER A 42 -3.95 16.71 -6.72
CA SER A 42 -3.06 17.88 -6.59
C SER A 42 -2.71 18.19 -5.14
N LYS A 43 -3.63 17.90 -4.23
CA LYS A 43 -3.48 17.88 -2.76
C LYS A 43 -4.30 16.74 -2.19
N PRO A 44 -3.92 16.17 -1.03
CA PRO A 44 -4.75 15.16 -0.37
C PRO A 44 -6.18 15.68 -0.13
N LEU A 45 -7.19 14.86 -0.41
CA LEU A 45 -8.60 15.17 -0.19
C LEU A 45 -9.13 14.37 1.00
N PRO A 46 -9.97 14.94 1.89
CA PRO A 46 -10.72 14.19 2.89
C PRO A 46 -11.41 12.97 2.25
N LEU A 47 -11.49 11.85 2.99
CA LEU A 47 -11.91 10.57 2.40
C LEU A 47 -13.26 10.65 1.69
N ALA A 48 -14.24 11.35 2.25
CA ALA A 48 -15.56 11.48 1.63
C ALA A 48 -15.49 12.19 0.28
N GLU A 49 -14.74 13.29 0.20
CA GLU A 49 -14.53 14.05 -1.04
C GLU A 49 -13.71 13.23 -2.05
N ALA A 50 -12.67 12.55 -1.56
CA ALA A 50 -11.82 11.71 -2.41
C ALA A 50 -12.61 10.57 -3.04
N PHE A 51 -13.43 9.86 -2.28
CA PHE A 51 -14.26 8.79 -2.82
C PHE A 51 -15.28 9.30 -3.84
N ALA A 52 -15.89 10.47 -3.61
CA ALA A 52 -16.77 11.09 -4.59
C ALA A 52 -16.02 11.46 -5.88
N ALA A 53 -14.80 12.00 -5.77
CA ALA A 53 -13.96 12.30 -6.92
C ALA A 53 -13.53 11.04 -7.68
N VAL A 54 -13.24 9.94 -6.99
CA VAL A 54 -12.95 8.63 -7.59
C VAL A 54 -14.17 8.11 -8.36
N GLU A 55 -15.37 8.18 -7.78
CA GLU A 55 -16.62 7.77 -8.45
C GLU A 55 -16.82 8.56 -9.75
N GLN A 56 -16.68 9.88 -9.68
CA GLN A 56 -16.81 10.76 -10.85
C GLN A 56 -15.75 10.44 -11.92
N HIS A 57 -14.50 10.24 -11.51
CA HIS A 57 -13.42 9.92 -12.42
C HIS A 57 -13.67 8.57 -13.13
N LEU A 58 -13.99 7.52 -12.38
CA LEU A 58 -14.25 6.20 -12.95
C LEU A 58 -15.47 6.21 -13.89
N ALA A 59 -16.54 6.91 -13.51
CA ALA A 59 -17.71 7.08 -14.37
C ALA A 59 -17.36 7.80 -15.68
N ALA A 60 -16.56 8.87 -15.60
CA ALA A 60 -16.13 9.65 -16.78
C ALA A 60 -15.33 8.84 -17.79
N ILE A 61 -14.57 7.84 -17.34
CA ILE A 61 -13.79 6.94 -18.20
C ILE A 61 -14.53 5.62 -18.51
N GLY A 62 -15.79 5.50 -18.12
CA GLY A 62 -16.60 4.30 -18.36
C GLY A 62 -16.18 3.06 -17.56
N ARG A 63 -15.56 3.26 -16.39
CA ARG A 63 -15.16 2.15 -15.49
C ARG A 63 -16.09 2.07 -14.28
N PRO A 64 -16.43 0.84 -13.83
CA PRO A 64 -17.18 0.66 -12.58
C PRO A 64 -16.30 0.97 -11.36
N THR A 65 -16.92 1.26 -10.22
CA THR A 65 -16.20 1.47 -8.95
C THR A 65 -15.42 0.24 -8.50
N SER A 66 -15.80 -0.95 -8.93
CA SER A 66 -15.04 -2.19 -8.73
C SER A 66 -13.66 -2.19 -9.38
N ALA A 67 -13.37 -1.28 -10.32
CA ALA A 67 -12.04 -1.10 -10.89
C ALA A 67 -11.03 -0.43 -9.93
N PHE A 68 -11.48 0.14 -8.80
CA PHE A 68 -10.63 0.72 -7.76
C PHE A 68 -9.82 -0.38 -7.07
N ALA A 69 -8.50 -0.37 -7.27
CA ALA A 69 -7.63 -1.46 -6.87
C ALA A 69 -6.69 -1.09 -5.70
N HIS A 70 -6.33 0.18 -5.57
CA HIS A 70 -5.37 0.63 -4.55
C HIS A 70 -5.62 2.10 -4.18
N CYS A 71 -5.23 2.49 -2.96
CA CYS A 71 -5.13 3.90 -2.58
C CYS A 71 -3.97 4.19 -1.63
N GLU A 72 -3.52 5.43 -1.66
CA GLU A 72 -2.52 5.99 -0.76
C GLU A 72 -3.19 7.02 0.14
N LEU A 73 -3.19 6.74 1.44
CA LEU A 73 -3.77 7.62 2.43
C LEU A 73 -2.70 8.42 3.17
N ARG A 74 -3.14 9.54 3.71
CA ARG A 74 -2.39 10.38 4.63
C ARG A 74 -3.26 10.62 5.86
N SER A 75 -2.73 10.34 7.04
CA SER A 75 -3.43 10.50 8.33
C SER A 75 -2.79 11.59 9.17
N PRO A 76 -3.55 12.25 10.07
CA PRO A 76 -3.02 13.35 10.90
C PRO A 76 -1.86 12.94 11.80
N ALA A 77 -1.95 11.74 12.39
CA ALA A 77 -0.96 11.19 13.32
C ALA A 77 -1.08 9.67 13.38
N PRO A 78 -0.06 8.95 13.87
CA PRO A 78 -0.12 7.51 14.09
C PRO A 78 -1.22 7.13 15.07
N PHE A 79 -2.04 6.17 14.68
CA PHE A 79 -3.13 5.63 15.50
C PHE A 79 -2.60 4.71 16.60
N SER A 80 -3.33 4.61 17.70
CA SER A 80 -3.26 3.42 18.54
C SER A 80 -3.78 2.19 17.76
N GLU A 81 -3.47 0.98 18.22
CA GLU A 81 -3.97 -0.26 17.58
C GLU A 81 -5.50 -0.24 17.45
N GLN A 82 -6.21 0.10 18.54
CA GLN A 82 -7.67 0.20 18.55
C GLN A 82 -8.19 1.29 17.62
N GLY A 83 -7.54 2.47 17.61
CA GLY A 83 -7.89 3.58 16.73
C GLY A 83 -7.71 3.20 15.25
N PHE A 84 -6.67 2.44 14.93
CA PHE A 84 -6.43 1.96 13.58
C PHE A 84 -7.51 0.96 13.11
N VAL A 85 -7.93 0.05 13.99
CA VAL A 85 -9.03 -0.88 13.71
C VAL A 85 -10.35 -0.10 13.51
N ALA A 86 -10.65 0.87 14.37
CA ALA A 86 -11.86 1.68 14.26
C ALA A 86 -11.89 2.48 12.94
N PHE A 87 -10.79 3.14 12.60
CA PHE A 87 -10.63 3.84 11.31
C PHE A 87 -10.86 2.89 10.13
N ASN A 88 -10.25 1.71 10.16
CA ASN A 88 -10.37 0.74 9.09
C ASN A 88 -11.80 0.21 8.91
N ARG A 89 -12.56 0.03 9.99
CA ARG A 89 -13.97 -0.37 9.91
C ARG A 89 -14.82 0.65 9.15
N VAL A 90 -14.57 1.94 9.35
CA VAL A 90 -15.24 3.01 8.59
C VAL A 90 -14.78 3.01 7.12
N TYR A 91 -13.49 2.89 6.87
CA TYR A 91 -12.92 2.84 5.52
C TYR A 91 -13.51 1.70 4.67
N VAL A 92 -13.57 0.48 5.21
CA VAL A 92 -14.07 -0.68 4.44
C VAL A 92 -15.57 -0.64 4.16
N GLN A 93 -16.37 0.16 4.91
CA GLN A 93 -17.78 0.37 4.60
C GLN A 93 -17.98 0.98 3.22
N LYS A 94 -17.09 1.90 2.80
CA LYS A 94 -17.14 2.46 1.45
C LYS A 94 -16.81 1.42 0.41
N LEU A 95 -15.79 0.59 0.64
CA LEU A 95 -15.46 -0.53 -0.26
C LEU A 95 -16.61 -1.53 -0.36
N GLN A 96 -17.31 -1.79 0.74
CA GLN A 96 -18.50 -2.63 0.74
C GLN A 96 -19.63 -2.02 -0.11
N SER A 97 -19.86 -0.71 -0.02
CA SER A 97 -20.86 -0.03 -0.84
C SER A 97 -20.56 -0.08 -2.35
N TRP A 98 -19.30 -0.28 -2.72
CA TRP A 98 -18.85 -0.47 -4.09
C TRP A 98 -18.79 -1.93 -4.55
N GLY A 99 -19.16 -2.88 -3.68
CA GLY A 99 -19.09 -4.32 -3.97
C GLY A 99 -17.66 -4.89 -3.99
N LEU A 100 -16.69 -4.15 -3.46
CA LEU A 100 -15.28 -4.57 -3.36
C LEU A 100 -15.00 -5.43 -2.14
N PHE A 101 -15.77 -5.28 -1.09
CA PHE A 101 -15.61 -5.98 0.18
C PHE A 101 -16.93 -6.58 0.63
N ALA A 102 -16.93 -7.86 1.00
CA ALA A 102 -18.16 -8.55 1.41
C ALA A 102 -18.72 -8.06 2.76
N GLY A 103 -17.86 -7.49 3.61
CA GLY A 103 -18.25 -7.04 4.95
C GLY A 103 -18.30 -8.16 5.99
N GLY A 104 -18.83 -7.83 7.19
CA GLY A 104 -18.92 -8.78 8.30
C GLY A 104 -17.55 -9.27 8.77
N ASP A 105 -17.44 -10.60 8.95
CA ASP A 105 -16.20 -11.26 9.40
C ASP A 105 -15.24 -11.60 8.24
N SER A 106 -15.53 -11.14 7.02
CA SER A 106 -14.63 -11.36 5.88
C SER A 106 -13.26 -10.74 6.14
N GLN A 107 -12.22 -11.53 5.89
CA GLN A 107 -10.83 -11.07 5.84
C GLN A 107 -10.35 -10.87 4.40
N ASP A 108 -11.23 -11.05 3.42
CA ASP A 108 -10.90 -11.04 2.00
C ASP A 108 -11.23 -9.68 1.38
N ASN A 109 -10.30 -8.75 1.51
CA ASN A 109 -10.37 -7.42 0.92
C ASN A 109 -9.43 -7.35 -0.29
N PRO A 110 -9.94 -7.19 -1.53
CA PRO A 110 -9.10 -7.17 -2.71
C PRO A 110 -8.32 -5.86 -2.90
N VAL A 111 -8.69 -4.78 -2.21
CA VAL A 111 -8.09 -3.46 -2.41
C VAL A 111 -6.80 -3.32 -1.61
N ALA A 112 -5.69 -2.99 -2.27
CA ALA A 112 -4.43 -2.67 -1.62
C ALA A 112 -4.43 -1.24 -1.06
N ARG A 113 -3.60 -0.97 -0.05
CA ARG A 113 -3.53 0.36 0.55
C ARG A 113 -2.17 0.64 1.20
N THR A 114 -1.72 1.88 1.05
CA THR A 114 -0.68 2.50 1.88
C THR A 114 -1.34 3.59 2.73
N ASN A 115 -0.97 3.70 4.01
CA ASN A 115 -1.40 4.81 4.88
C ASN A 115 -0.22 5.29 5.71
N VAL A 116 0.05 6.59 5.72
CA VAL A 116 1.18 7.17 6.45
C VAL A 116 0.81 8.53 7.04
N CYS A 117 1.61 9.01 7.98
CA CYS A 117 1.38 10.26 8.70
C CYS A 117 2.51 11.25 8.39
N PRO A 118 2.33 12.22 7.48
CA PRO A 118 3.28 13.28 7.23
C PRO A 118 3.62 14.03 8.52
N VAL A 119 4.88 14.36 8.71
CA VAL A 119 5.31 15.12 9.91
C VAL A 119 5.06 16.61 9.73
N TYR A 120 5.26 17.10 8.52
CA TYR A 120 5.00 18.49 8.17
C TYR A 120 3.69 18.58 7.36
N ASP A 121 2.88 19.57 7.68
CA ASP A 121 1.59 19.82 7.05
C ASP A 121 0.69 18.57 6.98
N PRO A 122 0.48 17.82 8.10
CA PRO A 122 -0.41 16.69 8.10
C PRO A 122 -1.84 17.16 7.78
N PRO A 123 -2.66 16.33 7.14
CA PRO A 123 -4.07 16.66 6.93
C PRO A 123 -4.80 16.75 8.28
N ALA A 124 -5.87 17.55 8.34
CA ALA A 124 -6.68 17.68 9.57
C ALA A 124 -7.44 16.39 9.93
N GLU A 125 -7.73 15.55 8.94
CA GLU A 125 -8.39 14.26 9.04
C GLU A 125 -7.79 13.28 8.02
N PRO A 126 -8.04 11.96 8.11
CA PRO A 126 -7.56 11.02 7.10
C PRO A 126 -8.00 11.42 5.69
N ALA A 127 -7.02 11.50 4.80
CA ALA A 127 -7.18 12.01 3.43
C ALA A 127 -6.56 11.05 2.42
N MET A 128 -7.09 11.01 1.20
CA MET A 128 -6.52 10.24 0.09
C MET A 128 -5.58 11.13 -0.72
N TYR A 129 -4.35 10.65 -0.91
CA TYR A 129 -3.30 11.30 -1.68
C TYR A 129 -3.31 10.86 -3.15
N ALA A 130 -3.48 9.55 -3.37
CA ALA A 130 -3.53 8.93 -4.68
C ALA A 130 -4.43 7.69 -4.64
N PHE A 131 -4.88 7.26 -5.83
CA PHE A 131 -5.59 6.00 -6.00
C PHE A 131 -5.14 5.33 -7.30
N SER A 132 -5.35 4.00 -7.37
CA SER A 132 -5.06 3.25 -8.58
C SER A 132 -6.25 2.39 -8.97
N TYR A 133 -6.41 2.22 -10.27
CA TYR A 133 -7.53 1.53 -10.87
C TYR A 133 -7.10 0.82 -12.15
N THR A 134 -7.94 -0.10 -12.61
CA THR A 134 -7.70 -0.80 -13.87
C THR A 134 -8.45 -0.17 -15.02
N VAL A 135 -7.81 -0.18 -16.19
CA VAL A 135 -8.44 0.15 -17.49
C VAL A 135 -8.20 -1.00 -18.46
N PRO A 136 -9.01 -1.16 -19.51
CA PRO A 136 -8.70 -2.11 -20.60
C PRO A 136 -7.30 -1.82 -21.17
N ALA A 137 -6.52 -2.88 -21.39
CA ALA A 137 -5.19 -2.75 -21.99
C ALA A 137 -5.27 -2.20 -23.41
N GLY A 138 -4.29 -1.40 -23.77
CA GLY A 138 -4.12 -0.82 -25.11
C GLY A 138 -2.69 -1.02 -25.61
N ALA A 139 -2.39 -0.57 -26.81
CA ALA A 139 -1.09 -0.78 -27.46
C ALA A 139 0.11 -0.22 -26.65
N ARG A 140 -0.11 0.78 -25.80
CA ARG A 140 0.93 1.45 -24.99
C ARG A 140 0.71 1.36 -23.49
N LEU A 141 -0.36 0.70 -23.05
CA LEU A 141 -0.79 0.66 -21.66
C LEU A 141 -1.17 -0.78 -21.31
N THR A 142 -0.28 -1.52 -20.68
CA THR A 142 -0.49 -2.93 -20.34
C THR A 142 0.09 -3.26 -18.99
N GLY A 143 -0.57 -4.15 -18.24
CA GLY A 143 -0.06 -4.68 -16.97
C GLY A 143 0.04 -3.62 -15.87
N GLY A 144 1.02 -3.80 -15.00
CA GLY A 144 1.26 -2.94 -13.84
C GLY A 144 0.76 -3.53 -12.52
N PHE A 145 1.35 -3.04 -11.43
CA PHE A 145 1.07 -3.51 -10.08
C PHE A 145 1.25 -2.40 -9.03
N MET A 146 0.63 -2.61 -7.85
CA MET A 146 0.79 -1.81 -6.65
C MET A 146 0.98 -2.75 -5.46
N VAL A 147 2.12 -2.70 -4.79
CA VAL A 147 2.34 -3.40 -3.52
C VAL A 147 1.95 -2.46 -2.38
N ALA A 148 1.06 -2.93 -1.51
CA ALA A 148 0.57 -2.17 -0.37
C ALA A 148 1.70 -1.77 0.60
N GLY A 149 1.52 -0.67 1.31
CA GLY A 149 2.40 -0.27 2.40
C GLY A 149 2.57 -1.37 3.44
N SER A 150 3.78 -1.54 3.92
CA SER A 150 4.09 -2.43 5.03
C SER A 150 5.10 -1.79 5.94
N GLY A 151 4.73 -1.68 7.22
CA GLY A 151 5.68 -1.37 8.28
C GLY A 151 6.39 -2.61 8.78
N GLU A 152 7.31 -2.43 9.73
CA GLU A 152 8.11 -3.49 10.32
C GLU A 152 7.37 -4.33 11.38
N ALA A 153 6.14 -4.73 11.06
CA ALA A 153 5.33 -5.60 11.92
C ALA A 153 4.69 -6.76 11.15
N SER A 154 4.63 -7.92 11.79
CA SER A 154 3.98 -9.09 11.19
C SER A 154 2.45 -8.92 11.16
N GLU A 155 1.80 -9.38 10.09
CA GLU A 155 0.34 -9.37 9.93
C GLU A 155 -0.35 -10.60 10.58
N LYS A 156 0.36 -11.35 11.45
CA LYS A 156 -0.20 -12.51 12.11
C LYS A 156 -1.32 -12.13 13.07
N ALA A 157 -2.40 -12.91 13.07
CA ALA A 157 -3.47 -12.77 14.05
C ALA A 157 -3.08 -13.39 15.40
N GLY A 158 -3.70 -12.92 16.49
CA GLY A 158 -3.65 -13.56 17.80
C GLY A 158 -2.59 -13.02 18.77
N GLU A 159 -1.69 -12.14 18.33
CA GLU A 159 -0.73 -11.46 19.19
C GLU A 159 -1.04 -9.97 19.26
N ALA A 160 -0.74 -9.30 20.37
CA ALA A 160 -0.84 -7.85 20.46
C ALA A 160 0.07 -7.20 19.40
N TYR A 161 -0.39 -6.12 18.78
CA TYR A 161 0.32 -5.51 17.66
C TYR A 161 1.77 -5.13 18.01
N ARG A 162 1.97 -4.58 19.22
CA ARG A 162 3.29 -4.20 19.73
C ARG A 162 4.30 -5.36 19.79
N ASP A 163 3.81 -6.58 20.06
CA ASP A 163 4.66 -7.76 20.20
C ASP A 163 5.11 -8.32 18.84
N ARG A 164 4.48 -7.83 17.77
CA ARG A 164 4.78 -8.18 16.38
C ARG A 164 5.74 -7.20 15.70
N ILE A 165 6.06 -6.07 16.36
CA ILE A 165 6.93 -5.03 15.79
C ILE A 165 8.39 -5.47 15.92
N VAL A 166 9.08 -5.49 14.81
CA VAL A 166 10.52 -5.82 14.76
C VAL A 166 11.32 -4.71 15.43
N ALA A 167 12.19 -5.09 16.37
CA ALA A 167 13.07 -4.16 17.08
C ALA A 167 12.31 -2.96 17.68
N LEU A 168 11.16 -3.21 18.32
CA LEU A 168 10.33 -2.17 18.93
C LEU A 168 11.17 -1.25 19.82
N HIS A 169 11.06 0.08 19.60
CA HIS A 169 11.80 1.15 20.28
C HIS A 169 13.33 1.13 20.08
N ASP A 170 13.86 0.23 19.24
CA ASP A 170 15.28 0.22 18.92
C ASP A 170 15.53 0.99 17.62
N ASN A 171 16.01 2.23 17.76
CA ASN A 171 16.40 3.11 16.66
C ASN A 171 17.94 3.24 16.54
N SER A 172 18.68 2.30 17.13
CA SER A 172 20.11 2.14 16.86
C SER A 172 20.34 1.78 15.39
N PRO A 173 21.56 1.96 14.84
CA PRO A 173 21.86 1.52 13.48
C PRO A 173 21.49 0.06 13.23
N GLU A 174 21.74 -0.83 14.18
CA GLU A 174 21.43 -2.26 14.11
C GLU A 174 19.92 -2.51 14.18
N GLY A 175 19.19 -1.76 14.99
CA GLY A 175 17.73 -1.79 15.06
C GLY A 175 17.10 -1.37 13.74
N LEU A 176 17.59 -0.28 13.15
CA LEU A 176 17.12 0.20 11.83
C LEU A 176 17.41 -0.80 10.72
N VAL A 177 18.58 -1.44 10.70
CA VAL A 177 18.90 -2.51 9.74
C VAL A 177 17.87 -3.63 9.82
N ARG A 178 17.51 -4.09 11.02
CA ARG A 178 16.50 -5.17 11.21
C ARG A 178 15.12 -4.76 10.72
N LYS A 179 14.68 -3.53 11.00
CA LYS A 179 13.39 -2.99 10.54
C LYS A 179 13.32 -2.92 9.02
N VAL A 180 14.33 -2.30 8.41
CA VAL A 180 14.44 -2.15 6.96
C VAL A 180 14.51 -3.52 6.26
N ASP A 181 15.34 -4.45 6.76
CA ASP A 181 15.46 -5.80 6.17
C ASP A 181 14.14 -6.57 6.18
N TYR A 182 13.41 -6.51 7.30
CA TYR A 182 12.08 -7.12 7.42
C TYR A 182 11.10 -6.57 6.38
N VAL A 183 11.04 -5.25 6.20
CA VAL A 183 10.14 -4.63 5.23
C VAL A 183 10.55 -4.94 3.79
N LEU A 184 11.85 -4.89 3.47
CA LEU A 184 12.36 -5.25 2.15
C LEU A 184 12.05 -6.71 1.78
N GLU A 185 12.15 -7.63 2.75
CA GLU A 185 11.79 -9.04 2.53
C GLU A 185 10.26 -9.19 2.33
N THR A 186 9.45 -8.45 3.08
CA THR A 186 7.99 -8.43 2.88
C THR A 186 7.63 -7.93 1.48
N MET A 187 8.24 -6.84 1.01
CA MET A 187 8.05 -6.33 -0.35
C MET A 187 8.45 -7.36 -1.40
N ARG A 188 9.61 -8.01 -1.23
CA ARG A 188 10.08 -9.06 -2.14
C ARG A 188 9.08 -10.21 -2.26
N LEU A 189 8.54 -10.67 -1.14
CA LEU A 189 7.57 -11.76 -1.13
C LEU A 189 6.24 -11.36 -1.77
N ARG A 190 5.77 -10.13 -1.54
CA ARG A 190 4.56 -9.61 -2.18
C ARG A 190 4.75 -9.43 -3.69
N LEU A 191 5.89 -8.86 -4.12
CA LEU A 191 6.24 -8.79 -5.54
C LEU A 191 6.20 -10.18 -6.19
N ALA A 192 6.90 -11.15 -5.59
CA ALA A 192 6.92 -12.53 -6.10
C ALA A 192 5.52 -13.16 -6.15
N GLY A 193 4.68 -12.90 -5.16
CA GLY A 193 3.30 -13.38 -5.11
C GLY A 193 2.39 -12.80 -6.22
N LEU A 194 2.72 -11.61 -6.71
CA LEU A 194 2.09 -10.98 -7.87
C LEU A 194 2.76 -11.35 -9.21
N GLY A 195 3.85 -12.10 -9.19
CA GLY A 195 4.61 -12.48 -10.39
C GLY A 195 5.68 -11.46 -10.83
N PHE A 196 6.08 -10.55 -9.95
CA PHE A 196 7.04 -9.48 -10.22
C PHE A 196 8.29 -9.58 -9.35
N LYS A 197 9.28 -8.77 -9.68
CA LYS A 197 10.55 -8.59 -8.96
C LYS A 197 10.92 -7.11 -8.88
N TRP A 198 11.93 -6.77 -8.12
CA TRP A 198 12.39 -5.38 -7.94
C TRP A 198 12.67 -4.64 -9.24
N SER A 199 13.24 -5.31 -10.25
CA SER A 199 13.53 -4.70 -11.56
C SER A 199 12.29 -4.34 -12.38
N ASP A 200 11.10 -4.78 -11.98
CA ASP A 200 9.84 -4.47 -12.65
C ASP A 200 9.17 -3.23 -12.04
N ALA A 201 9.70 -2.74 -10.90
CA ALA A 201 9.22 -1.54 -10.25
C ALA A 201 9.68 -0.28 -10.99
N ASN A 202 8.79 0.70 -11.10
CA ASN A 202 9.10 2.04 -11.58
C ASN A 202 9.04 3.11 -10.49
N SER A 203 8.63 2.74 -9.27
CA SER A 203 8.63 3.60 -8.10
C SER A 203 8.78 2.77 -6.82
N ALA A 204 9.60 3.26 -5.89
CA ALA A 204 9.71 2.74 -4.53
C ALA A 204 9.62 3.91 -3.56
N GLN A 205 8.66 3.87 -2.64
CA GLN A 205 8.41 4.93 -1.68
C GLN A 205 8.75 4.44 -0.27
N ILE A 206 9.48 5.26 0.46
CA ILE A 206 9.92 5.00 1.84
C ILE A 206 9.32 6.07 2.73
N TYR A 207 8.82 5.67 3.88
CA TYR A 207 8.20 6.51 4.87
C TYR A 207 8.86 6.29 6.22
N THR A 208 9.66 7.26 6.62
CA THR A 208 10.36 7.23 7.91
C THR A 208 10.85 8.63 8.30
N VAL A 209 10.99 8.86 9.59
CA VAL A 209 11.66 10.05 10.15
C VAL A 209 13.10 9.73 10.57
N GLN A 210 13.50 8.47 10.48
CA GLN A 210 14.83 8.01 10.83
C GLN A 210 15.82 8.30 9.70
N ASN A 211 17.08 8.56 10.04
CA ASN A 211 18.12 8.72 9.04
C ASN A 211 18.57 7.36 8.49
N ILE A 212 18.08 7.02 7.32
CA ILE A 212 18.36 5.76 6.64
C ILE A 212 19.33 5.91 5.46
N GLY A 213 19.92 7.11 5.25
CA GLY A 213 20.78 7.37 4.10
C GLY A 213 21.93 6.37 3.93
N HIS A 214 22.49 5.92 5.06
CA HIS A 214 23.56 4.91 5.08
C HIS A 214 23.09 3.48 4.68
N LEU A 215 21.78 3.20 4.68
CA LEU A 215 21.20 1.90 4.33
C LEU A 215 20.81 1.81 2.85
N VAL A 216 20.67 2.94 2.15
CA VAL A 216 20.19 2.98 0.76
C VAL A 216 21.11 2.16 -0.17
N GLY A 217 22.41 2.38 -0.11
CA GLY A 217 23.39 1.63 -0.92
C GLY A 217 23.39 0.13 -0.60
N PRO A 218 23.78 -0.27 0.62
CA PRO A 218 23.99 -1.68 0.95
C PRO A 218 22.72 -2.52 1.02
N MET A 219 21.57 -1.95 1.30
CA MET A 219 20.34 -2.71 1.47
C MET A 219 19.39 -2.59 0.29
N MET A 220 19.22 -1.41 -0.29
CA MET A 220 18.21 -1.14 -1.32
C MET A 220 18.80 -1.25 -2.72
N ALA A 221 19.91 -0.54 -3.01
CA ALA A 221 20.56 -0.62 -4.32
C ALA A 221 21.07 -2.03 -4.61
N ALA A 222 21.61 -2.74 -3.61
CA ALA A 222 22.07 -4.12 -3.74
C ALA A 222 20.93 -5.11 -4.09
N ARG A 223 19.68 -4.78 -3.81
CA ARG A 223 18.49 -5.58 -4.18
C ARG A 223 17.89 -5.20 -5.53
N GLY A 224 18.47 -4.24 -6.25
CA GLY A 224 18.02 -3.82 -7.57
C GLY A 224 16.89 -2.78 -7.56
N ILE A 225 16.67 -2.07 -6.46
CA ILE A 225 15.65 -1.02 -6.32
C ILE A 225 16.11 0.30 -6.97
N ALA A 226 17.42 0.53 -7.03
CA ALA A 226 17.99 1.80 -7.46
C ALA A 226 17.60 2.29 -8.87
N PRO A 227 17.43 1.42 -9.90
CA PRO A 227 17.05 1.86 -11.24
C PRO A 227 15.70 2.58 -11.30
N ALA A 228 14.74 2.19 -10.44
CA ALA A 228 13.43 2.84 -10.34
C ALA A 228 13.49 4.20 -9.62
N GLY A 229 14.58 4.45 -8.90
CA GLY A 229 14.68 5.56 -7.96
C GLY A 229 13.97 5.28 -6.64
N LEU A 230 14.28 6.11 -5.64
CA LEU A 230 13.69 6.05 -4.31
C LEU A 230 13.10 7.41 -3.97
N CYS A 231 11.85 7.41 -3.51
CA CYS A 231 11.23 8.57 -2.93
C CYS A 231 11.16 8.42 -1.41
N TRP A 232 11.87 9.25 -0.67
CA TRP A 232 11.84 9.25 0.79
C TRP A 232 10.93 10.36 1.28
N HIS A 233 9.80 9.94 1.85
CA HIS A 233 8.85 10.83 2.50
C HIS A 233 9.16 10.94 3.99
N TYR A 234 9.28 12.15 4.49
CA TYR A 234 9.43 12.41 5.92
C TYR A 234 8.07 12.26 6.62
N ALA A 235 7.71 11.03 6.86
CA ALA A 235 6.42 10.62 7.39
C ALA A 235 6.60 9.45 8.36
N ARG A 236 5.64 9.26 9.25
CA ARG A 236 5.59 8.10 10.14
C ARG A 236 4.64 7.06 9.56
N PRO A 237 4.87 5.76 9.79
CA PRO A 237 3.86 4.74 9.57
C PRO A 237 2.58 5.01 10.36
N PRO A 238 1.44 4.40 9.99
CA PRO A 238 0.13 4.79 10.52
C PRO A 238 -0.16 4.27 11.94
N VAL A 239 0.64 3.36 12.47
CA VAL A 239 0.44 2.78 13.82
C VAL A 239 1.59 3.14 14.74
N GLN A 240 1.26 3.50 15.97
CA GLN A 240 2.24 3.83 17.00
C GLN A 240 3.24 2.69 17.25
N GLY A 241 4.51 3.05 17.39
CA GLY A 241 5.61 2.10 17.60
C GLY A 241 6.32 1.65 16.33
N LEU A 242 5.74 1.89 15.15
CA LEU A 242 6.42 1.69 13.87
C LEU A 242 7.32 2.89 13.53
N ASP A 243 8.48 2.62 12.93
CA ASP A 243 9.46 3.63 12.53
C ASP A 243 9.74 3.66 11.03
N TYR A 244 9.44 2.57 10.31
CA TYR A 244 9.75 2.42 8.91
C TYR A 244 8.59 1.76 8.15
N GLU A 245 8.23 2.29 7.00
CA GLU A 245 7.26 1.70 6.07
C GLU A 245 7.74 1.90 4.63
N MET A 246 7.32 1.01 3.74
CA MET A 246 7.62 1.08 2.31
C MET A 246 6.44 0.57 1.50
N ASP A 247 6.24 1.14 0.31
CA ASP A 247 5.46 0.55 -0.76
C ASP A 247 6.23 0.57 -2.09
N VAL A 248 5.75 -0.19 -3.07
CA VAL A 248 6.41 -0.36 -4.37
C VAL A 248 5.38 -0.38 -5.49
N HIS A 249 5.64 0.36 -6.54
CA HIS A 249 4.76 0.47 -7.69
C HIS A 249 5.46 0.05 -8.99
N GLY A 250 4.68 -0.54 -9.89
CA GLY A 250 5.00 -0.74 -11.29
C GLY A 250 3.78 -0.40 -12.13
N ALA A 251 3.19 0.82 -11.90
CA ALA A 251 2.02 1.25 -12.64
C ALA A 251 2.33 1.41 -14.13
N ALA A 252 1.38 1.06 -14.98
CA ALA A 252 1.53 1.21 -16.43
C ALA A 252 1.46 2.68 -16.86
N ALA A 253 0.77 3.51 -16.07
CA ALA A 253 0.77 4.97 -16.15
C ALA A 253 0.64 5.57 -14.75
N ASP A 254 1.13 6.81 -14.59
CA ASP A 254 1.21 7.51 -13.31
C ASP A 254 0.84 8.99 -13.50
#